data_bf985e4c353222deaa5152b7cd1e9368
#
_entry.id   bf985e4c353222deaa5152b7cd1e9368
#
_cell.length_a   1.000
_cell.length_b   1.000
_cell.length_c   1.000
_cell.angle_alpha   90.00
_cell.angle_beta   90.00
_cell.angle_gamma   90.00
#
_symmetry.space_group_name_H-M   'P 1'
#
loop_
_entity.id
_entity.type
_entity.pdbx_description
1 polymer ?
#
loop_
_entity_poly.entity_id
_entity_poly.type
_entity_poly.pdbx_seq_one_letter_code
_entity_poly.pdbx_strand_id
1 'polypeptide(L)'
;MSDTLKILLIEDDVIEVMKFKRTISSLNLNHKLIESNNGEDALNFLNNKTQLPDIILLDLNMPKINGIEFLKILKNDEILKYIPTVVLTTSNNHKDVQECFEIGIAGYIIKPLKYEDYVQKIKKVLSYWSINELIKI
;
A
#
# COMPACT_ATOMS: atom_id res chain seq x y z
N MET A 1 18.35 6.76 -14.78
CA MET A 1 18.02 6.41 -13.47
C MET A 1 16.61 6.76 -13.11
N SER A 2 15.95 5.87 -12.60
CA SER A 2 14.52 6.00 -12.48
C SER A 2 14.07 5.99 -11.01
N ASP A 3 13.19 6.93 -10.67
CA ASP A 3 12.52 6.93 -9.38
C ASP A 3 11.23 6.12 -9.45
N THR A 4 11.14 5.19 -10.39
CA THR A 4 9.96 4.36 -10.62
C THR A 4 9.82 3.31 -9.53
N LEU A 5 8.63 3.24 -8.96
CA LEU A 5 8.30 2.26 -7.93
C LEU A 5 7.45 1.12 -8.51
N LYS A 6 7.65 -0.07 -7.96
CA LYS A 6 6.67 -1.16 -8.09
C LYS A 6 5.76 -1.08 -6.88
N ILE A 7 4.50 -0.80 -7.09
CA ILE A 7 3.51 -0.60 -6.02
C ILE A 7 2.55 -1.77 -6.01
N LEU A 8 2.41 -2.42 -4.86
CA LEU A 8 1.33 -3.38 -4.66
C LEU A 8 0.19 -2.67 -3.95
N LEU A 9 -0.94 -2.53 -4.63
CA LEU A 9 -2.14 -1.95 -4.05
C LEU A 9 -3.07 -3.08 -3.64
N ILE A 10 -3.39 -3.15 -2.35
CA ILE A 10 -4.31 -4.15 -1.81
C ILE A 10 -5.60 -3.45 -1.43
N GLU A 11 -6.62 -3.63 -2.25
CA GLU A 11 -7.88 -2.91 -2.17
C GLU A 11 -8.98 -3.74 -2.81
N ASP A 12 -10.07 -4.00 -2.08
CA ASP A 12 -11.17 -4.80 -2.60
C ASP A 12 -12.22 -3.99 -3.36
N ASP A 13 -12.26 -2.69 -3.15
CA ASP A 13 -13.25 -1.82 -3.78
C ASP A 13 -12.76 -1.40 -5.17
N VAL A 14 -13.47 -1.87 -6.19
CA VAL A 14 -13.12 -1.60 -7.59
C VAL A 14 -13.06 -0.09 -7.87
N ILE A 15 -13.97 0.68 -7.27
CA ILE A 15 -13.99 2.14 -7.48
C ILE A 15 -12.75 2.79 -6.90
N GLU A 16 -12.31 2.33 -5.72
CA GLU A 16 -11.08 2.84 -5.11
C GLU A 16 -9.86 2.49 -5.95
N VAL A 17 -9.82 1.29 -6.52
CA VAL A 17 -8.73 0.89 -7.41
C VAL A 17 -8.69 1.79 -8.65
N MET A 18 -9.83 2.02 -9.27
CA MET A 18 -9.93 2.90 -10.45
C MET A 18 -9.49 4.32 -10.12
N LYS A 19 -9.88 4.81 -8.95
CA LYS A 19 -9.51 6.15 -8.49
C LYS A 19 -7.99 6.27 -8.33
N PHE A 20 -7.36 5.27 -7.77
CA PHE A 20 -5.90 5.26 -7.63
C PHE A 20 -5.20 5.24 -9.00
N LYS A 21 -5.65 4.38 -9.89
CA LYS A 21 -5.09 4.29 -11.24
C LYS A 21 -5.24 5.60 -12.00
N ARG A 22 -6.40 6.22 -11.89
CA ARG A 22 -6.66 7.53 -12.52
C ARG A 22 -5.72 8.59 -11.96
N THR A 23 -5.46 8.55 -10.67
CA THR A 23 -4.56 9.50 -10.03
C THR A 23 -3.14 9.37 -10.55
N ILE A 24 -2.63 8.15 -10.63
CA ILE A 24 -1.30 7.90 -11.16
C ILE A 24 -1.19 8.38 -12.61
N SER A 25 -2.22 8.09 -13.40
CA SER A 25 -2.25 8.51 -14.82
C SER A 25 -2.26 10.03 -14.94
N SER A 26 -3.08 10.71 -14.14
CA SER A 26 -3.20 12.16 -14.20
C SER A 26 -1.92 12.89 -13.76
N LEU A 27 -1.11 12.26 -12.93
CA LEU A 27 0.15 12.82 -12.47
C LEU A 27 1.33 12.47 -13.40
N ASN A 28 1.06 11.76 -14.48
CA ASN A 28 2.10 11.30 -15.43
C ASN A 28 3.23 10.51 -14.74
N LEU A 29 2.86 9.70 -13.77
CA LEU A 29 3.83 8.88 -13.04
C LEU A 29 4.00 7.54 -13.74
N ASN A 30 5.26 7.10 -13.84
CA ASN A 30 5.61 5.85 -14.53
C ASN A 30 5.75 4.67 -13.58
N HIS A 31 5.08 4.73 -12.42
CA HIS A 31 5.14 3.64 -11.47
C HIS A 31 4.40 2.41 -11.99
N LYS A 32 4.92 1.24 -11.66
CA LYS A 32 4.29 -0.03 -12.02
C LYS A 32 3.32 -0.42 -10.91
N LEU A 33 2.08 -0.67 -11.28
CA LEU A 33 1.05 -1.03 -10.32
C LEU A 33 0.70 -2.51 -10.43
N ILE A 34 0.72 -3.18 -9.28
CA ILE A 34 0.24 -4.55 -9.13
C ILE A 34 -0.97 -4.48 -8.21
N GLU A 35 -2.07 -5.12 -8.61
CA GLU A 35 -3.32 -5.07 -7.86
C GLU A 35 -3.62 -6.40 -7.21
N SER A 36 -4.03 -6.37 -5.95
CA SER A 36 -4.63 -7.51 -5.27
C SER A 36 -5.93 -7.04 -4.64
N ASN A 37 -6.98 -7.81 -4.79
CA ASN A 37 -8.29 -7.39 -4.30
C ASN A 37 -8.61 -7.92 -2.89
N ASN A 38 -7.69 -8.63 -2.26
CA ASN A 38 -7.82 -9.03 -0.86
C ASN A 38 -6.46 -9.46 -0.31
N GLY A 39 -6.41 -9.66 1.01
CA GLY A 39 -5.17 -10.03 1.68
C GLY A 39 -4.65 -11.41 1.31
N GLU A 40 -5.54 -12.35 1.05
CA GLU A 40 -5.14 -13.70 0.68
C GLU A 40 -4.43 -13.72 -0.68
N ASP A 41 -5.01 -13.05 -1.67
CA ASP A 41 -4.39 -12.93 -2.99
C ASP A 41 -3.04 -12.23 -2.90
N ALA A 42 -2.96 -11.19 -2.07
CA ALA A 42 -1.71 -10.46 -1.88
C ALA A 42 -0.63 -11.34 -1.29
N LEU A 43 -0.98 -12.15 -0.28
CA LEU A 43 -0.01 -13.07 0.33
C LEU A 43 0.45 -14.13 -0.67
N ASN A 44 -0.46 -14.66 -1.48
CA ASN A 44 -0.09 -15.62 -2.51
C ASN A 44 0.88 -15.02 -3.52
N PHE A 45 0.63 -13.79 -3.93
CA PHE A 45 1.54 -13.08 -4.83
C PHE A 45 2.92 -12.88 -4.18
N LEU A 46 2.94 -12.41 -2.94
CA LEU A 46 4.18 -12.10 -2.23
C LEU A 46 4.99 -13.34 -1.90
N ASN A 47 4.34 -14.46 -1.62
CA ASN A 47 5.02 -15.70 -1.27
C ASN A 47 5.85 -16.28 -2.42
N ASN A 48 5.57 -15.85 -3.64
CA ASN A 48 6.37 -16.22 -4.78
C ASN A 48 7.82 -15.70 -4.66
N LYS A 49 7.98 -14.50 -4.09
CA LYS A 49 9.28 -13.87 -3.81
C LYS A 49 10.16 -13.64 -5.03
N THR A 50 9.59 -13.65 -6.23
CA THR A 50 10.34 -13.43 -7.47
C THR A 50 10.21 -12.01 -7.99
N GLN A 51 9.08 -11.35 -7.75
CA GLN A 51 8.84 -9.98 -8.21
C GLN A 51 8.20 -9.19 -7.09
N LEU A 52 8.98 -8.93 -6.05
CA LEU A 52 8.47 -8.22 -4.89
C LEU A 52 8.28 -6.73 -5.18
N PRO A 53 7.23 -6.12 -4.62
CA PRO A 53 7.02 -4.68 -4.79
C PRO A 53 8.02 -3.89 -3.96
N ASP A 54 8.17 -2.61 -4.32
CA ASP A 54 8.98 -1.68 -3.56
C ASP A 54 8.22 -1.18 -2.34
N ILE A 55 6.91 -0.96 -2.49
CA ILE A 55 6.04 -0.56 -1.38
C ILE A 55 4.68 -1.25 -1.52
N ILE A 56 4.00 -1.35 -0.40
CA ILE A 56 2.63 -1.85 -0.34
C ILE A 56 1.73 -0.73 0.15
N LEU A 57 0.63 -0.49 -0.58
CA LEU A 57 -0.44 0.38 -0.13
C LEU A 57 -1.61 -0.51 0.24
N LEU A 58 -2.07 -0.41 1.47
CA LEU A 58 -3.00 -1.37 2.06
C LEU A 58 -4.23 -0.70 2.61
N ASP A 59 -5.41 -1.14 2.18
CA ASP A 59 -6.66 -0.78 2.84
C ASP A 59 -6.91 -1.76 3.98
N LEU A 60 -7.41 -1.26 5.11
CA LEU A 60 -7.68 -2.11 6.28
C LEU A 60 -9.00 -2.85 6.18
N ASN A 61 -9.98 -2.28 5.50
CA ASN A 61 -11.35 -2.81 5.49
C ASN A 61 -11.57 -3.74 4.31
N MET A 62 -11.17 -4.98 4.46
CA MET A 62 -11.29 -5.98 3.40
C MET A 62 -11.95 -7.25 3.94
N PRO A 63 -12.64 -8.03 3.06
CA PRO A 63 -13.19 -9.31 3.46
C PRO A 63 -12.11 -10.38 3.60
N LYS A 64 -12.45 -11.51 4.17
CA LYS A 64 -11.57 -12.66 4.42
C LYS A 64 -10.46 -12.28 5.40
N ILE A 65 -9.25 -12.03 4.93
CA ILE A 65 -8.15 -11.56 5.77
C ILE A 65 -8.19 -10.04 5.74
N ASN A 66 -8.51 -9.41 6.89
CA ASN A 66 -8.52 -7.95 6.96
C ASN A 66 -7.09 -7.40 6.96
N GLY A 67 -6.97 -6.07 6.82
CA GLY A 67 -5.67 -5.45 6.68
C GLY A 67 -4.74 -5.66 7.86
N ILE A 68 -5.28 -5.67 9.10
CA ILE A 68 -4.46 -5.85 10.28
C ILE A 68 -3.92 -7.29 10.36
N GLU A 69 -4.76 -8.28 10.04
CA GLU A 69 -4.32 -9.66 9.96
C GLU A 69 -3.24 -9.85 8.89
N PHE A 70 -3.44 -9.22 7.74
CA PHE A 70 -2.45 -9.23 6.67
C PHE A 70 -1.10 -8.68 7.16
N LEU A 71 -1.14 -7.54 7.84
CA LEU A 71 0.07 -6.91 8.37
C LEU A 71 0.83 -7.82 9.32
N LYS A 72 0.11 -8.50 10.21
CA LYS A 72 0.74 -9.41 11.17
C LYS A 72 1.48 -10.54 10.45
N ILE A 73 0.86 -11.09 9.43
CA ILE A 73 1.48 -12.16 8.65
C ILE A 73 2.70 -11.64 7.90
N LEU A 74 2.55 -10.48 7.26
CA LEU A 74 3.63 -9.88 6.49
C LEU A 74 4.85 -9.60 7.37
N LYS A 75 4.64 -9.02 8.53
CA LYS A 75 5.74 -8.60 9.40
C LYS A 75 6.39 -9.77 10.15
N ASN A 76 5.77 -10.94 10.14
CA ASN A 76 6.38 -12.15 10.69
C ASN A 76 7.20 -12.93 9.66
N ASP A 77 7.16 -12.54 8.40
CA ASP A 77 7.96 -13.20 7.35
C ASP A 77 9.35 -12.57 7.31
N GLU A 78 10.38 -13.40 7.30
CA GLU A 78 11.78 -12.96 7.40
C GLU A 78 12.22 -12.08 6.23
N ILE A 79 11.58 -12.22 5.07
CA ILE A 79 11.91 -11.46 3.87
C ILE A 79 10.92 -10.33 3.67
N LEU A 80 9.62 -10.65 3.74
CA LEU A 80 8.56 -9.70 3.41
C LEU A 80 8.47 -8.56 4.42
N LYS A 81 8.94 -8.76 5.64
CA LYS A 81 8.90 -7.71 6.68
C LYS A 81 9.66 -6.45 6.30
N TYR A 82 10.58 -6.53 5.35
CA TYR A 82 11.35 -5.37 4.91
C TYR A 82 10.63 -4.49 3.90
N ILE A 83 9.50 -4.95 3.35
CA ILE A 83 8.75 -4.15 2.39
C ILE A 83 7.95 -3.09 3.15
N PRO A 84 8.23 -1.80 2.93
CA PRO A 84 7.46 -0.77 3.63
C PRO A 84 5.99 -0.84 3.23
N THR A 85 5.13 -0.75 4.23
CA THR A 85 3.69 -0.82 4.03
C THR A 85 3.06 0.46 4.55
N VAL A 86 2.34 1.16 3.67
CA VAL A 86 1.60 2.37 4.00
C VAL A 86 0.13 2.02 3.97
N VAL A 87 -0.57 2.28 5.07
CA VAL A 87 -2.01 2.09 5.13
C VAL A 87 -2.69 3.28 4.45
N LEU A 88 -3.63 2.99 3.56
CA LEU A 88 -4.40 4.00 2.85
C LEU A 88 -5.86 3.61 3.00
N THR A 89 -6.58 4.25 3.93
CA THR A 89 -7.90 3.80 4.35
C THR A 89 -8.79 4.97 4.76
N THR A 90 -10.09 4.74 4.81
CA THR A 90 -11.03 5.72 5.36
C THR A 90 -11.14 5.62 6.88
N SER A 91 -10.60 4.58 7.49
CA SER A 91 -10.67 4.41 8.93
C SER A 91 -9.80 5.42 9.67
N ASN A 92 -10.42 6.22 10.53
CA ASN A 92 -9.70 7.12 11.41
C ASN A 92 -9.75 6.67 12.87
N ASN A 93 -10.04 5.39 13.10
CA ASN A 93 -10.13 4.81 14.42
C ASN A 93 -8.75 4.79 15.08
N HIS A 94 -8.64 5.40 16.25
CA HIS A 94 -7.37 5.53 16.95
C HIS A 94 -6.73 4.18 17.29
N LYS A 95 -7.56 3.18 17.58
CA LYS A 95 -7.05 1.83 17.88
C LYS A 95 -6.40 1.20 16.66
N ASP A 96 -7.01 1.40 15.48
CA ASP A 96 -6.44 0.88 14.24
C ASP A 96 -5.09 1.52 13.96
N VAL A 97 -5.00 2.84 14.12
CA VAL A 97 -3.74 3.56 13.91
C VAL A 97 -2.67 3.03 14.84
N GLN A 98 -2.99 2.95 16.13
CA GLN A 98 -2.05 2.49 17.14
C GLN A 98 -1.59 1.05 16.85
N GLU A 99 -2.53 0.16 16.61
CA GLU A 99 -2.21 -1.25 16.36
C GLU A 99 -1.33 -1.41 15.13
N CYS A 100 -1.64 -0.68 14.05
CA CYS A 100 -0.84 -0.75 12.83
C CYS A 100 0.61 -0.32 13.07
N PHE A 101 0.81 0.78 13.80
CA PHE A 101 2.18 1.22 14.10
C PHE A 101 2.91 0.26 15.03
N GLU A 102 2.20 -0.37 15.96
CA GLU A 102 2.79 -1.40 16.83
C GLU A 102 3.25 -2.61 16.02
N ILE A 103 2.50 -2.97 14.99
CA ILE A 103 2.88 -4.06 14.10
C ILE A 103 4.10 -3.69 13.24
N GLY A 104 4.19 -2.43 12.81
CA GLY A 104 5.36 -1.96 12.09
C GLY A 104 5.10 -1.37 10.71
N ILE A 105 4.00 -0.64 10.54
CA ILE A 105 3.76 0.06 9.27
C ILE A 105 4.69 1.27 9.13
N ALA A 106 4.85 1.73 7.89
CA ALA A 106 5.67 2.88 7.57
C ALA A 106 4.89 4.18 7.52
N GLY A 107 3.58 4.12 7.37
CA GLY A 107 2.73 5.30 7.35
C GLY A 107 1.26 4.94 7.36
N TYR A 108 0.44 5.88 7.83
CA TYR A 108 -1.00 5.68 7.92
C TYR A 108 -1.67 6.92 7.32
N ILE A 109 -2.30 6.75 6.17
CA ILE A 109 -2.91 7.85 5.42
C ILE A 109 -4.42 7.67 5.40
N ILE A 110 -5.14 8.68 5.86
CA ILE A 110 -6.61 8.67 5.81
C ILE A 110 -7.03 9.23 4.46
N LYS A 111 -7.84 8.46 3.73
CA LYS A 111 -8.35 8.88 2.42
C LYS A 111 -9.25 10.11 2.57
N PRO A 112 -8.94 11.22 1.89
CA PRO A 112 -9.82 12.40 1.93
C PRO A 112 -11.10 12.15 1.14
N LEU A 113 -12.14 12.91 1.49
CA LEU A 113 -13.42 12.85 0.77
C LEU A 113 -13.30 13.51 -0.61
N LYS A 114 -12.58 14.64 -0.68
CA LYS A 114 -12.44 15.35 -1.95
C LYS A 114 -11.35 14.72 -2.81
N TYR A 115 -11.67 14.53 -4.08
CA TYR A 115 -10.72 13.91 -5.01
C TYR A 115 -9.43 14.71 -5.15
N GLU A 116 -9.53 16.05 -5.20
CA GLU A 116 -8.33 16.88 -5.33
C GLU A 116 -7.38 16.69 -4.14
N ASP A 117 -7.92 16.59 -2.94
CA ASP A 117 -7.11 16.34 -1.75
C ASP A 117 -6.50 14.95 -1.77
N TYR A 118 -7.25 13.96 -2.28
CA TYR A 118 -6.76 12.60 -2.46
C TYR A 118 -5.55 12.59 -3.41
N VAL A 119 -5.68 13.28 -4.56
CA VAL A 119 -4.59 13.34 -5.54
C VAL A 119 -3.32 13.93 -4.92
N GLN A 120 -3.48 15.00 -4.13
CA GLN A 120 -2.32 15.64 -3.49
C GLN A 120 -1.65 14.72 -2.47
N LYS A 121 -2.43 13.99 -1.70
CA LYS A 121 -1.87 13.03 -0.74
C LYS A 121 -1.12 11.91 -1.44
N ILE A 122 -1.71 11.33 -2.48
CA ILE A 122 -1.06 10.26 -3.24
C ILE A 122 0.24 10.77 -3.85
N LYS A 123 0.22 11.97 -4.43
CA LYS A 123 1.42 12.57 -5.01
C LYS A 123 2.55 12.66 -3.97
N LYS A 124 2.23 13.13 -2.77
CA LYS A 124 3.22 13.29 -1.72
C LYS A 124 3.77 11.94 -1.24
N VAL A 125 2.89 10.96 -1.07
CA VAL A 125 3.30 9.61 -0.66
C VAL A 125 4.27 9.01 -1.67
N LEU A 126 3.90 9.05 -2.94
CA LEU A 126 4.72 8.44 -3.99
C LEU A 126 6.02 9.20 -4.18
N SER A 127 6.01 10.54 -4.08
CA SER A 127 7.21 11.34 -4.15
C SER A 127 8.20 10.97 -3.04
N TYR A 128 7.69 10.83 -1.82
CA TYR A 128 8.54 10.48 -0.69
C TYR A 128 9.18 9.10 -0.90
N TRP A 129 8.38 8.09 -1.27
CA TRP A 129 8.90 6.73 -1.38
C TRP A 129 9.80 6.54 -2.60
N SER A 130 9.60 7.32 -3.66
CA SER A 130 10.44 7.19 -4.86
C SER A 130 11.88 7.67 -4.63
N ILE A 131 12.11 8.47 -3.59
CA ILE A 131 13.47 8.97 -3.28
C ILE A 131 14.12 8.21 -2.13
N ASN A 132 13.45 7.22 -1.56
CA ASN A 132 13.99 6.42 -0.46
C ASN A 132 14.92 5.33 -0.98
N GLU A 133 15.93 5.02 -0.17
CA GLU A 133 16.71 3.81 -0.38
C GLU A 133 15.94 2.64 0.19
N LEU A 134 15.63 1.67 -0.65
CA LEU A 134 14.82 0.51 -0.27
C LEU A 134 15.71 -0.72 -0.23
N ILE A 135 15.33 -1.67 0.64
CA ILE A 135 16.07 -2.94 0.71
C ILE A 135 15.75 -3.74 -0.54
N LYS A 136 16.77 -4.14 -1.27
CA LYS A 136 16.63 -5.02 -2.42
C LYS A 136 16.68 -6.46 -1.96
N ILE A 137 15.61 -7.15 -2.22
CA ILE A 137 15.44 -8.52 -1.74
C ILE A 137 15.70 -9.54 -2.84
#